data_bed06c8865378788f80ac3c7a212c79b
#
_entry.id   bed06c8865378788f80ac3c7a212c79b
#
_cell.length_a   1.000
_cell.length_b   1.000
_cell.length_c   1.000
_cell.angle_alpha   90.00
_cell.angle_beta   90.00
_cell.angle_gamma   90.00
#
_symmetry.space_group_name_H-M   'P 1'
#
loop_
_entity.id
_entity.type
_entity.pdbx_description
1 polymer ?
#
loop_
_entity_poly.entity_id
_entity_poly.type
_entity_poly.pdbx_seq_one_letter_code
_entity_poly.pdbx_strand_id
1 'polypeptide(L)'
;RGIPHCLIEKGDFAAGATGACHGLLHSGGRYAVSDQVAAKECYDENMIMRRIGEKCVEPTGGLFVRLPGDSKIFRERFLRSCEEIGIPTEILSSTKALELVPNLNQDIEEAIKVPDCSIDPFRLCMLNMRTSELKGGLSFTRHKVTDIVQSHGRCIGVKATDAATGDEKEIHGNIIVNASGAWTNLIAKLAGCEVPLTLSKGSLVITNHRLTDMVINRLRPSSDGDIIVPNEAVCLAGTTSLAVEDPDKITIQPAEVDTIIGEAGRMIPHFNNTRVIRAFSGVRPLLKSQKLDSREISRGFQIIDHQNGMYSIVGGKLTTFRLMAEKMVDTIMNAFNLKRACETAEKPLDGQEELSGYPLSKRLADMKNIVCECELVTRKDVERIIAQTGTRHVGDISHRTRLGMGPCQGGFCTFRALGIMHDMNILTAEQSVQSLREFLQRRFRGIRYALWGDQLREEQLVEYIYLGILAMEKNK
;
A
#
# COMPACT_ATOMS: atom_id res chain seq x y z
N ARG A 1 -17.31 15.98 7.23
CA ARG A 1 -18.68 16.46 6.98
C ARG A 1 -19.70 16.03 8.03
N GLY A 2 -19.28 15.37 9.14
CA GLY A 2 -20.14 15.00 10.27
C GLY A 2 -21.24 14.00 9.93
N ILE A 3 -21.01 13.07 9.03
CA ILE A 3 -21.90 11.95 8.73
C ILE A 3 -21.50 10.77 9.62
N PRO A 4 -22.38 10.23 10.47
CA PRO A 4 -22.11 9.01 11.20
C PRO A 4 -21.78 7.87 10.23
N HIS A 5 -20.73 7.12 10.50
CA HIS A 5 -20.31 6.04 9.63
C HIS A 5 -19.63 4.92 10.39
N CYS A 6 -19.64 3.75 9.77
CA CYS A 6 -18.95 2.56 10.23
C CYS A 6 -18.15 1.97 9.08
N LEU A 7 -16.86 1.70 9.31
CA LEU A 7 -16.00 0.94 8.40
C LEU A 7 -15.96 -0.52 8.82
N ILE A 8 -16.10 -1.44 7.85
CA ILE A 8 -16.00 -2.87 8.06
C ILE A 8 -14.95 -3.42 7.11
N GLU A 9 -13.92 -4.06 7.65
CA GLU A 9 -12.78 -4.61 6.91
C GLU A 9 -12.54 -6.06 7.28
N LYS A 10 -12.46 -6.96 6.26
CA LYS A 10 -12.25 -8.41 6.48
C LYS A 10 -10.89 -8.75 7.09
N GLY A 11 -9.90 -7.94 6.83
CA GLY A 11 -8.54 -8.07 7.39
C GLY A 11 -8.24 -6.99 8.42
N ASP A 12 -6.98 -6.61 8.51
CA ASP A 12 -6.57 -5.36 9.12
C ASP A 12 -6.56 -4.23 8.07
N PHE A 13 -6.38 -2.96 8.50
CA PHE A 13 -6.27 -1.90 7.48
C PHE A 13 -5.11 -2.16 6.53
N ALA A 14 -5.25 -1.64 5.32
CA ALA A 14 -4.31 -1.81 4.24
C ALA A 14 -4.04 -3.28 3.85
N ALA A 15 -4.89 -4.24 4.24
CA ALA A 15 -4.72 -5.65 3.91
C ALA A 15 -4.86 -5.95 2.40
N GLY A 16 -5.53 -5.08 1.64
CA GLY A 16 -5.68 -5.19 0.20
C GLY A 16 -4.58 -4.51 -0.61
N ALA A 17 -4.95 -3.98 -1.77
CA ALA A 17 -4.03 -3.29 -2.70
C ALA A 17 -3.30 -2.10 -2.07
N THR A 18 -3.88 -1.47 -1.06
CA THR A 18 -3.29 -0.30 -0.36
C THR A 18 -1.96 -0.65 0.28
N GLY A 19 -1.86 -1.75 1.04
CA GLY A 19 -0.61 -2.20 1.65
C GLY A 19 0.26 -3.06 0.72
N ALA A 20 -0.23 -3.36 -0.49
CA ALA A 20 0.49 -4.15 -1.50
C ALA A 20 0.88 -3.28 -2.71
N CYS A 21 1.38 -2.08 -2.45
CA CYS A 21 1.90 -1.13 -3.44
C CYS A 21 3.33 -0.72 -3.09
N HIS A 22 4.00 -0.01 -3.98
CA HIS A 22 5.36 0.49 -3.75
C HIS A 22 5.43 1.76 -2.88
N GLY A 23 4.29 2.30 -2.43
CA GLY A 23 4.28 3.51 -1.62
C GLY A 23 4.74 4.76 -2.37
N LEU A 24 4.43 4.89 -3.65
CA LEU A 24 4.73 6.08 -4.43
C LEU A 24 3.55 7.06 -4.37
N LEU A 25 3.81 8.26 -3.87
CA LEU A 25 2.93 9.40 -4.00
C LEU A 25 3.29 10.13 -5.31
N HIS A 26 2.54 9.79 -6.36
CA HIS A 26 2.84 10.24 -7.71
C HIS A 26 2.69 11.75 -7.89
N SER A 27 3.67 12.37 -8.54
CA SER A 27 3.58 13.75 -9.08
C SER A 27 2.67 13.86 -10.31
N GLY A 28 2.22 12.74 -10.86
CA GLY A 28 1.49 12.68 -12.12
C GLY A 28 2.37 12.37 -13.35
N GLY A 29 3.69 12.56 -13.27
CA GLY A 29 4.60 12.35 -14.41
C GLY A 29 4.42 11.00 -15.10
N ARG A 30 4.21 9.93 -14.33
CA ARG A 30 4.00 8.58 -14.89
C ARG A 30 2.81 8.47 -15.85
N TYR A 31 1.83 9.35 -15.71
CA TYR A 31 0.58 9.35 -16.49
C TYR A 31 0.52 10.50 -17.50
N ALA A 32 1.44 11.46 -17.44
CA ALA A 32 1.39 12.70 -18.21
C ALA A 32 1.16 12.49 -19.72
N VAL A 33 1.78 11.47 -20.31
CA VAL A 33 1.66 11.18 -21.76
C VAL A 33 0.42 10.35 -22.09
N SER A 34 -0.04 9.47 -21.18
CA SER A 34 -1.08 8.46 -21.47
C SER A 34 -2.47 8.83 -20.95
N ASP A 35 -2.55 9.61 -19.85
CA ASP A 35 -3.80 9.95 -19.15
C ASP A 35 -3.62 11.28 -18.41
N GLN A 36 -3.75 12.38 -19.11
CA GLN A 36 -3.50 13.73 -18.58
C GLN A 36 -4.44 14.09 -17.43
N VAL A 37 -5.70 13.62 -17.46
CA VAL A 37 -6.65 13.86 -16.36
C VAL A 37 -6.16 13.18 -15.08
N ALA A 38 -5.81 11.90 -15.16
CA ALA A 38 -5.25 11.17 -14.01
C ALA A 38 -3.89 11.74 -13.56
N ALA A 39 -3.09 12.31 -14.46
CA ALA A 39 -1.84 12.98 -14.12
C ALA A 39 -2.10 14.26 -13.31
N LYS A 40 -3.05 15.09 -13.73
CA LYS A 40 -3.43 16.31 -13.03
C LYS A 40 -3.99 16.02 -11.63
N GLU A 41 -4.91 15.05 -11.54
CA GLU A 41 -5.44 14.61 -10.23
C GLU A 41 -4.32 14.12 -9.30
N CYS A 42 -3.34 13.36 -9.83
CA CYS A 42 -2.20 12.91 -9.04
C CYS A 42 -1.35 14.08 -8.54
N TYR A 43 -1.09 15.07 -9.38
CA TYR A 43 -0.29 16.22 -8.99
C TYR A 43 -0.97 17.03 -7.89
N ASP A 44 -2.25 17.33 -8.07
CA ASP A 44 -3.02 18.10 -7.08
C ASP A 44 -3.10 17.38 -5.73
N GLU A 45 -3.40 16.08 -5.75
CA GLU A 45 -3.47 15.27 -4.53
C GLU A 45 -2.10 15.03 -3.88
N ASN A 46 -1.01 14.95 -4.67
CA ASN A 46 0.36 14.92 -4.14
C ASN A 46 0.64 16.18 -3.30
N MET A 47 0.31 17.36 -3.85
CA MET A 47 0.52 18.64 -3.16
C MET A 47 -0.34 18.75 -1.90
N ILE A 48 -1.57 18.23 -1.92
CA ILE A 48 -2.43 18.18 -0.75
C ILE A 48 -1.85 17.24 0.30
N MET A 49 -1.49 16.01 -0.08
CA MET A 49 -0.99 14.99 0.86
C MET A 49 0.31 15.39 1.56
N ARG A 50 1.21 16.07 0.87
CA ARG A 50 2.45 16.62 1.47
C ARG A 50 2.16 17.60 2.60
N ARG A 51 1.00 18.25 2.59
CA ARG A 51 0.57 19.21 3.61
C ARG A 51 -0.25 18.55 4.72
N ILE A 52 -1.25 17.73 4.37
CA ILE A 52 -2.17 17.17 5.35
C ILE A 52 -1.67 15.89 6.02
N GLY A 53 -0.77 15.15 5.37
CA GLY A 53 -0.19 13.87 5.82
C GLY A 53 1.33 13.90 5.94
N GLU A 54 1.91 15.00 6.41
CA GLU A 54 3.37 15.24 6.47
C GLU A 54 4.16 14.05 7.08
N LYS A 55 3.63 13.45 8.14
CA LYS A 55 4.29 12.33 8.82
C LYS A 55 4.19 10.97 8.09
N CYS A 56 3.37 10.88 7.06
CA CYS A 56 3.28 9.72 6.18
C CYS A 56 4.11 9.86 4.91
N VAL A 57 4.51 11.10 4.56
CA VAL A 57 5.15 11.44 3.28
C VAL A 57 6.61 11.77 3.49
N GLU A 58 7.49 11.10 2.77
CA GLU A 58 8.89 11.47 2.65
C GLU A 58 9.08 12.22 1.33
N PRO A 59 9.55 13.48 1.34
CA PRO A 59 9.73 14.31 0.14
C PRO A 59 11.00 13.93 -0.61
N THR A 60 11.05 12.71 -1.14
CA THR A 60 12.21 12.12 -1.82
C THR A 60 12.55 12.82 -3.15
N GLY A 61 11.58 13.48 -3.79
CA GLY A 61 11.69 13.78 -5.20
C GLY A 61 11.67 12.51 -6.06
N GLY A 62 11.72 12.69 -7.39
CA GLY A 62 11.80 11.58 -8.31
C GLY A 62 12.58 11.93 -9.57
N LEU A 63 13.23 10.95 -10.16
CA LEU A 63 13.94 11.05 -11.42
C LEU A 63 13.29 10.11 -12.45
N PHE A 64 12.99 10.66 -13.64
CA PHE A 64 12.73 9.86 -14.83
C PHE A 64 14.02 9.74 -15.60
N VAL A 65 14.68 8.58 -15.55
CA VAL A 65 15.99 8.34 -16.16
C VAL A 65 15.85 7.81 -17.58
N ARG A 66 16.60 8.37 -18.52
CA ARG A 66 16.68 7.91 -19.90
C ARG A 66 17.96 7.12 -20.10
N LEU A 67 17.79 5.87 -20.51
CA LEU A 67 18.89 4.96 -20.84
C LEU A 67 19.14 4.93 -22.36
N PRO A 68 20.31 4.49 -22.83
CA PRO A 68 20.57 4.27 -24.25
C PRO A 68 19.48 3.38 -24.89
N GLY A 69 18.95 3.86 -26.02
CA GLY A 69 17.85 3.19 -26.71
C GLY A 69 16.45 3.61 -26.30
N ASP A 70 16.28 4.38 -25.22
CA ASP A 70 14.98 4.96 -24.87
C ASP A 70 14.62 6.11 -25.82
N SER A 71 13.32 6.22 -26.16
CA SER A 71 12.83 7.10 -27.20
C SER A 71 12.97 8.59 -26.87
N LYS A 72 13.68 9.34 -27.67
CA LYS A 72 13.74 10.83 -27.60
C LYS A 72 12.36 11.46 -27.86
N ILE A 73 11.55 10.86 -28.75
CA ILE A 73 10.20 11.36 -29.04
C ILE A 73 9.32 11.24 -27.80
N PHE A 74 9.42 10.11 -27.06
CA PHE A 74 8.69 9.97 -25.80
C PHE A 74 9.11 11.01 -24.76
N ARG A 75 10.41 11.28 -24.65
CA ARG A 75 10.98 12.31 -23.77
C ARG A 75 10.37 13.69 -24.06
N GLU A 76 10.30 14.10 -25.33
CA GLU A 76 9.73 15.40 -25.72
C GLU A 76 8.23 15.48 -25.41
N ARG A 77 7.50 14.39 -25.69
CA ARG A 77 6.09 14.29 -25.33
C ARG A 77 5.89 14.38 -23.82
N PHE A 78 6.74 13.72 -23.05
CA PHE A 78 6.69 13.75 -21.59
C PHE A 78 6.84 15.18 -21.04
N LEU A 79 7.87 15.92 -21.49
CA LEU A 79 8.10 17.30 -21.06
C LEU A 79 6.94 18.20 -21.42
N ARG A 80 6.46 18.14 -22.67
CA ARG A 80 5.31 18.92 -23.11
C ARG A 80 4.06 18.61 -22.29
N SER A 81 3.75 17.35 -22.09
CA SER A 81 2.58 16.96 -21.29
C SER A 81 2.70 17.38 -19.83
N CYS A 82 3.88 17.32 -19.23
CA CYS A 82 4.10 17.84 -17.87
C CYS A 82 3.88 19.36 -17.81
N GLU A 83 4.36 20.11 -18.80
CA GLU A 83 4.16 21.55 -18.90
C GLU A 83 2.67 21.91 -19.05
N GLU A 84 1.94 21.24 -19.95
CA GLU A 84 0.51 21.43 -20.16
C GLU A 84 -0.34 21.16 -18.90
N ILE A 85 0.07 20.18 -18.08
CA ILE A 85 -0.60 19.82 -16.83
C ILE A 85 -0.19 20.74 -15.67
N GLY A 86 0.97 21.38 -15.77
CA GLY A 86 1.57 22.19 -14.71
C GLY A 86 2.41 21.40 -13.73
N ILE A 87 2.92 20.21 -14.11
CA ILE A 87 3.84 19.42 -13.30
C ILE A 87 5.26 20.01 -13.48
N PRO A 88 5.91 20.51 -12.41
CA PRO A 88 7.26 21.07 -12.52
C PRO A 88 8.26 19.99 -12.88
N THR A 89 9.13 20.30 -13.85
CA THR A 89 10.20 19.42 -14.32
C THR A 89 11.52 20.17 -14.36
N GLU A 90 12.62 19.47 -14.04
CA GLU A 90 13.99 19.97 -14.16
C GLU A 90 14.80 18.94 -14.97
N ILE A 91 15.39 19.36 -16.10
CA ILE A 91 16.24 18.50 -16.92
C ILE A 91 17.64 18.49 -16.33
N LEU A 92 18.14 17.31 -16.02
CA LEU A 92 19.46 17.07 -15.44
C LEU A 92 20.36 16.35 -16.46
N SER A 93 21.61 16.81 -16.61
CA SER A 93 22.63 16.03 -17.31
C SER A 93 22.90 14.72 -16.57
N SER A 94 23.48 13.74 -17.27
CA SER A 94 23.93 12.48 -16.65
C SER A 94 24.82 12.71 -15.42
N THR A 95 25.80 13.61 -15.51
CA THR A 95 26.68 13.99 -14.39
C THR A 95 25.89 14.46 -13.18
N LYS A 96 24.94 15.38 -13.37
CA LYS A 96 24.16 15.93 -12.27
C LYS A 96 23.19 14.92 -11.66
N ALA A 97 22.66 14.00 -12.46
CA ALA A 97 21.83 12.91 -11.98
C ALA A 97 22.64 11.91 -11.14
N LEU A 98 23.88 11.60 -11.56
CA LEU A 98 24.82 10.75 -10.82
C LEU A 98 25.32 11.38 -9.51
N GLU A 99 25.48 12.70 -9.48
CA GLU A 99 25.78 13.44 -8.23
C GLU A 99 24.63 13.30 -7.21
N LEU A 100 23.37 13.37 -7.67
CA LEU A 100 22.20 13.23 -6.81
C LEU A 100 21.95 11.77 -6.37
N VAL A 101 22.17 10.82 -7.26
CA VAL A 101 21.96 9.38 -7.01
C VAL A 101 23.18 8.60 -7.56
N PRO A 102 24.24 8.43 -6.75
CA PRO A 102 25.49 7.83 -7.20
C PRO A 102 25.37 6.37 -7.70
N ASN A 103 24.32 5.65 -7.25
CA ASN A 103 24.07 4.28 -7.64
C ASN A 103 23.37 4.10 -9.01
N LEU A 104 23.01 5.21 -9.69
CA LEU A 104 22.45 5.12 -11.04
C LEU A 104 23.44 4.48 -12.02
N ASN A 105 22.89 3.89 -13.07
CA ASN A 105 23.68 3.37 -14.17
C ASN A 105 24.50 4.50 -14.81
N GLN A 106 25.81 4.26 -15.00
CA GLN A 106 26.73 5.24 -15.58
C GLN A 106 26.41 5.59 -17.04
N ASP A 107 25.66 4.73 -17.73
CA ASP A 107 25.27 4.91 -19.14
C ASP A 107 24.01 5.77 -19.30
N ILE A 108 23.43 6.34 -18.23
CA ILE A 108 22.28 7.24 -18.38
C ILE A 108 22.63 8.44 -19.26
N GLU A 109 21.70 8.80 -20.15
CA GLU A 109 21.94 9.95 -21.05
C GLU A 109 21.46 11.26 -20.42
N GLU A 110 20.37 11.23 -19.66
CA GLU A 110 19.81 12.36 -18.91
C GLU A 110 18.81 11.86 -17.87
N ALA A 111 18.39 12.74 -16.98
CA ALA A 111 17.25 12.52 -16.09
C ALA A 111 16.34 13.74 -16.06
N ILE A 112 15.05 13.53 -15.83
CA ILE A 112 14.06 14.59 -15.60
C ILE A 112 13.58 14.46 -14.17
N LYS A 113 13.85 15.48 -13.36
CA LYS A 113 13.41 15.53 -11.97
C LYS A 113 11.97 16.03 -11.89
N VAL A 114 11.18 15.38 -11.04
CA VAL A 114 9.78 15.67 -10.76
C VAL A 114 9.50 15.63 -9.26
N PRO A 115 8.38 16.23 -8.77
CA PRO A 115 8.06 16.25 -7.33
C PRO A 115 7.36 14.97 -6.86
N ASP A 116 7.86 13.79 -7.22
CA ASP A 116 7.42 12.53 -6.62
C ASP A 116 7.80 12.49 -5.13
N CYS A 117 7.09 11.68 -4.35
CA CYS A 117 7.44 11.41 -2.96
C CYS A 117 7.22 9.93 -2.66
N SER A 118 7.87 9.40 -1.64
CA SER A 118 7.40 8.14 -1.06
C SER A 118 6.36 8.41 0.02
N ILE A 119 5.46 7.45 0.23
CA ILE A 119 4.42 7.50 1.26
C ILE A 119 4.30 6.14 1.93
N ASP A 120 4.16 6.15 3.26
CA ASP A 120 3.85 4.93 4.01
C ASP A 120 2.34 4.68 4.01
N PRO A 121 1.84 3.69 3.26
CA PRO A 121 0.41 3.43 3.15
C PRO A 121 -0.21 2.93 4.46
N PHE A 122 0.55 2.28 5.33
CA PHE A 122 0.07 1.79 6.61
C PHE A 122 -0.14 2.93 7.60
N ARG A 123 0.85 3.83 7.72
CA ARG A 123 0.71 5.06 8.51
C ARG A 123 -0.45 5.92 8.01
N LEU A 124 -0.58 6.06 6.70
CA LEU A 124 -1.69 6.80 6.09
C LEU A 124 -3.04 6.22 6.49
N CYS A 125 -3.23 4.91 6.38
CA CYS A 125 -4.48 4.25 6.79
C CYS A 125 -4.75 4.45 8.29
N MET A 126 -3.72 4.26 9.13
CA MET A 126 -3.83 4.44 10.58
C MET A 126 -4.28 5.86 10.94
N LEU A 127 -3.68 6.90 10.34
CA LEU A 127 -4.06 8.29 10.61
C LEU A 127 -5.47 8.61 10.12
N ASN A 128 -5.90 8.08 8.96
CA ASN A 128 -7.28 8.23 8.49
C ASN A 128 -8.27 7.58 9.46
N MET A 129 -7.96 6.37 9.95
CA MET A 129 -8.78 5.68 10.96
C MET A 129 -8.85 6.50 12.25
N ARG A 130 -7.70 6.93 12.77
CA ARG A 130 -7.62 7.74 13.99
C ARG A 130 -8.43 9.04 13.87
N THR A 131 -8.28 9.75 12.75
CA THR A 131 -9.04 10.96 12.44
C THR A 131 -10.55 10.68 12.43
N SER A 132 -10.94 9.53 11.84
CA SER A 132 -12.36 9.11 11.81
C SER A 132 -12.90 8.82 13.20
N GLU A 133 -12.19 8.04 14.01
CA GLU A 133 -12.58 7.66 15.38
C GLU A 133 -12.72 8.88 16.29
N LEU A 134 -11.78 9.83 16.24
CA LEU A 134 -11.83 11.08 16.98
C LEU A 134 -13.07 11.94 16.60
N LYS A 135 -13.65 11.70 15.44
CA LYS A 135 -14.89 12.36 14.96
C LYS A 135 -16.14 11.49 15.11
N GLY A 136 -16.05 10.39 15.89
CA GLY A 136 -17.16 9.49 16.19
C GLY A 136 -17.44 8.43 15.14
N GLY A 137 -16.52 8.20 14.18
CA GLY A 137 -16.58 7.06 13.27
C GLY A 137 -16.29 5.74 14.01
N LEU A 138 -16.91 4.66 13.54
CA LEU A 138 -16.68 3.31 14.04
C LEU A 138 -15.89 2.51 13.04
N SER A 139 -15.03 1.60 13.52
CA SER A 139 -14.27 0.67 12.68
C SER A 139 -14.30 -0.74 13.25
N PHE A 140 -14.58 -1.71 12.37
CA PHE A 140 -14.52 -3.13 12.66
C PHE A 140 -13.53 -3.78 11.69
N THR A 141 -12.28 -3.94 12.12
CA THR A 141 -11.28 -4.77 11.41
C THR A 141 -11.53 -6.24 11.72
N ARG A 142 -11.07 -7.14 10.85
CA ARG A 142 -11.26 -8.60 10.93
C ARG A 142 -12.71 -9.05 10.95
N HIS A 143 -13.58 -8.22 10.38
CA HIS A 143 -15.00 -8.53 10.19
C HIS A 143 -15.28 -8.65 8.69
N LYS A 144 -15.59 -9.85 8.24
CA LYS A 144 -15.91 -10.13 6.84
C LYS A 144 -17.38 -9.91 6.60
N VAL A 145 -17.73 -9.00 5.69
CA VAL A 145 -19.12 -8.88 5.20
C VAL A 145 -19.50 -10.17 4.48
N THR A 146 -20.58 -10.79 4.93
CA THR A 146 -21.10 -12.05 4.42
C THR A 146 -22.41 -11.89 3.67
N ASP A 147 -23.17 -10.83 3.96
CA ASP A 147 -24.45 -10.55 3.33
C ASP A 147 -24.78 -9.06 3.35
N ILE A 148 -25.68 -8.63 2.45
CA ILE A 148 -26.29 -7.29 2.42
C ILE A 148 -27.75 -7.41 2.85
N VAL A 149 -28.08 -6.74 3.96
CA VAL A 149 -29.45 -6.72 4.49
C VAL A 149 -30.30 -5.83 3.59
N GLN A 150 -31.38 -6.39 3.07
CA GLN A 150 -32.31 -5.68 2.18
C GLN A 150 -33.73 -5.69 2.74
N SER A 151 -34.45 -4.59 2.52
CA SER A 151 -35.87 -4.45 2.80
C SER A 151 -36.55 -3.63 1.70
N HIS A 152 -37.66 -4.15 1.18
CA HIS A 152 -38.41 -3.51 0.07
C HIS A 152 -37.52 -3.06 -1.11
N GLY A 153 -36.55 -3.91 -1.48
CA GLY A 153 -35.61 -3.63 -2.60
C GLY A 153 -34.53 -2.61 -2.29
N ARG A 154 -34.36 -2.19 -1.04
CA ARG A 154 -33.30 -1.27 -0.60
C ARG A 154 -32.31 -1.96 0.32
N CYS A 155 -31.03 -1.66 0.13
CA CYS A 155 -29.98 -2.04 1.05
C CYS A 155 -30.06 -1.17 2.30
N ILE A 156 -30.22 -1.80 3.47
CA ILE A 156 -30.43 -1.13 4.78
C ILE A 156 -29.39 -1.52 5.81
N GLY A 157 -28.44 -2.40 5.46
CA GLY A 157 -27.39 -2.87 6.38
C GLY A 157 -26.53 -3.93 5.78
N VAL A 158 -25.63 -4.45 6.58
CA VAL A 158 -24.76 -5.57 6.24
C VAL A 158 -24.69 -6.57 7.39
N LYS A 159 -24.48 -7.86 7.06
CA LYS A 159 -24.05 -8.88 8.02
C LYS A 159 -22.55 -9.05 7.90
N ALA A 160 -21.87 -9.12 9.03
CA ALA A 160 -20.44 -9.31 9.08
C ALA A 160 -20.07 -10.34 10.15
N THR A 161 -19.12 -11.21 9.82
CA THR A 161 -18.63 -12.26 10.73
C THR A 161 -17.25 -11.85 11.26
N ASP A 162 -17.08 -11.87 12.58
CA ASP A 162 -15.80 -11.72 13.25
C ASP A 162 -14.91 -12.92 12.97
N ALA A 163 -13.74 -12.70 12.40
CA ALA A 163 -12.81 -13.79 12.04
C ALA A 163 -12.19 -14.49 13.26
N ALA A 164 -12.21 -13.87 14.45
CA ALA A 164 -11.64 -14.44 15.66
C ALA A 164 -12.62 -15.30 16.44
N THR A 165 -13.90 -14.89 16.50
CA THR A 165 -14.93 -15.58 17.30
C THR A 165 -15.92 -16.35 16.45
N GLY A 166 -16.08 -16.01 15.19
CA GLY A 166 -17.13 -16.52 14.32
C GLY A 166 -18.51 -15.87 14.55
N ASP A 167 -18.59 -14.89 15.45
CA ASP A 167 -19.84 -14.21 15.76
C ASP A 167 -20.30 -13.36 14.58
N GLU A 168 -21.60 -13.42 14.30
CA GLU A 168 -22.23 -12.56 13.31
C GLU A 168 -22.75 -11.28 13.96
N LYS A 169 -22.58 -10.16 13.25
CA LYS A 169 -23.14 -8.84 13.58
C LYS A 169 -23.93 -8.32 12.40
N GLU A 170 -25.11 -7.80 12.68
CA GLU A 170 -25.90 -7.02 11.72
C GLU A 170 -25.73 -5.53 12.01
N ILE A 171 -25.31 -4.76 11.02
CA ILE A 171 -25.03 -3.33 11.13
C ILE A 171 -25.89 -2.60 10.14
N HIS A 172 -26.79 -1.76 10.64
CA HIS A 172 -27.72 -0.97 9.82
C HIS A 172 -27.15 0.39 9.42
N GLY A 173 -27.53 0.83 8.21
CA GLY A 173 -27.18 2.13 7.67
C GLY A 173 -28.11 2.55 6.54
N ASN A 174 -28.31 3.86 6.39
CA ASN A 174 -29.18 4.40 5.32
C ASN A 174 -28.54 4.26 3.93
N ILE A 175 -27.22 4.16 3.87
CA ILE A 175 -26.42 4.01 2.66
C ILE A 175 -25.32 2.98 2.91
N ILE A 176 -25.11 2.11 1.95
CA ILE A 176 -23.98 1.17 1.90
C ILE A 176 -22.98 1.65 0.85
N VAL A 177 -21.75 1.92 1.28
CA VAL A 177 -20.64 2.25 0.37
C VAL A 177 -19.74 1.04 0.20
N ASN A 178 -19.78 0.45 -0.96
CA ASN A 178 -18.89 -0.64 -1.33
C ASN A 178 -17.56 -0.09 -1.88
N ALA A 179 -16.56 -0.02 -1.02
CA ALA A 179 -15.19 0.41 -1.34
C ALA A 179 -14.19 -0.75 -1.23
N SER A 180 -14.63 -1.99 -1.47
CA SER A 180 -13.87 -3.22 -1.24
C SER A 180 -12.82 -3.54 -2.32
N GLY A 181 -12.49 -2.59 -3.21
CA GLY A 181 -11.37 -2.69 -4.16
C GLY A 181 -11.51 -3.88 -5.10
N ALA A 182 -10.56 -4.81 -5.08
CA ALA A 182 -10.58 -5.99 -5.95
C ALA A 182 -11.77 -6.94 -5.66
N TRP A 183 -12.40 -6.82 -4.51
CA TRP A 183 -13.59 -7.62 -4.11
C TRP A 183 -14.91 -6.89 -4.37
N THR A 184 -14.89 -5.71 -5.01
CA THR A 184 -16.11 -4.89 -5.19
C THR A 184 -17.23 -5.66 -5.89
N ASN A 185 -16.93 -6.46 -6.92
CA ASN A 185 -17.97 -7.25 -7.60
C ASN A 185 -18.53 -8.39 -6.72
N LEU A 186 -17.71 -8.95 -5.84
CA LEU A 186 -18.18 -9.99 -4.90
C LEU A 186 -19.17 -9.40 -3.90
N ILE A 187 -18.88 -8.24 -3.35
CA ILE A 187 -19.79 -7.54 -2.43
C ILE A 187 -21.06 -7.04 -3.16
N ALA A 188 -20.92 -6.52 -4.38
CA ALA A 188 -22.06 -6.06 -5.17
C ALA A 188 -23.06 -7.20 -5.44
N LYS A 189 -22.56 -8.41 -5.74
CA LYS A 189 -23.40 -9.60 -5.97
C LYS A 189 -24.25 -10.00 -4.78
N LEU A 190 -23.82 -9.73 -3.55
CA LEU A 190 -24.64 -9.95 -2.35
C LEU A 190 -25.91 -9.08 -2.34
N ALA A 191 -25.89 -7.95 -3.04
CA ALA A 191 -27.05 -7.06 -3.21
C ALA A 191 -27.77 -7.29 -4.56
N GLY A 192 -27.45 -8.34 -5.30
CA GLY A 192 -28.01 -8.60 -6.63
C GLY A 192 -27.50 -7.63 -7.73
N CYS A 193 -26.37 -6.94 -7.49
CA CYS A 193 -25.78 -5.99 -8.40
C CYS A 193 -24.49 -6.53 -9.04
N GLU A 194 -24.08 -5.95 -10.16
CA GLU A 194 -22.81 -6.27 -10.80
C GLU A 194 -21.94 -5.03 -10.97
N VAL A 195 -20.64 -5.22 -10.75
CA VAL A 195 -19.59 -4.22 -11.01
C VAL A 195 -18.52 -4.86 -11.89
N PRO A 196 -18.51 -4.57 -13.19
CA PRO A 196 -17.56 -5.18 -14.11
C PRO A 196 -16.15 -4.61 -13.89
N LEU A 197 -15.23 -5.45 -13.45
CA LEU A 197 -13.83 -5.11 -13.20
C LEU A 197 -12.89 -5.96 -14.05
N THR A 198 -11.74 -5.37 -14.38
CA THR A 198 -10.55 -6.09 -14.81
C THR A 198 -9.57 -6.13 -13.63
N LEU A 199 -9.29 -7.33 -13.13
CA LEU A 199 -8.35 -7.52 -12.03
C LEU A 199 -6.94 -7.70 -12.60
N SER A 200 -6.00 -6.85 -12.15
CA SER A 200 -4.61 -6.89 -12.59
C SER A 200 -3.68 -7.04 -11.39
N LYS A 201 -3.03 -8.19 -11.31
CA LYS A 201 -1.98 -8.44 -10.32
C LYS A 201 -0.72 -7.67 -10.67
N GLY A 202 -0.08 -7.06 -9.69
CA GLY A 202 1.25 -6.48 -9.79
C GLY A 202 2.14 -6.99 -8.67
N SER A 203 3.29 -7.54 -9.05
CA SER A 203 4.30 -8.05 -8.11
C SER A 203 5.38 -7.01 -7.86
N LEU A 204 5.94 -7.04 -6.65
CA LEU A 204 6.99 -6.14 -6.18
C LEU A 204 8.05 -6.95 -5.44
N VAL A 205 9.27 -6.41 -5.40
CA VAL A 205 10.37 -6.95 -4.59
C VAL A 205 10.90 -5.88 -3.64
N ILE A 206 11.42 -6.31 -2.48
CA ILE A 206 12.02 -5.47 -1.45
C ILE A 206 13.50 -5.82 -1.31
N THR A 207 14.37 -4.81 -1.32
CA THR A 207 15.80 -4.95 -1.08
C THR A 207 16.12 -4.97 0.42
N ASN A 208 17.29 -5.49 0.81
CA ASN A 208 17.74 -5.52 2.19
C ASN A 208 18.34 -4.19 2.69
N HIS A 209 18.48 -3.19 1.82
CA HIS A 209 18.95 -1.85 2.18
C HIS A 209 18.45 -0.81 1.18
N ARG A 210 18.57 0.44 1.56
CA ARG A 210 18.15 1.58 0.75
C ARG A 210 19.22 1.91 -0.30
N LEU A 211 18.89 1.70 -1.57
CA LEU A 211 19.80 1.89 -2.72
C LEU A 211 19.76 3.32 -3.28
N THR A 212 18.72 4.06 -3.01
CA THR A 212 18.50 5.44 -3.49
C THR A 212 17.67 6.23 -2.48
N ASP A 213 17.91 7.54 -2.42
CA ASP A 213 17.09 8.48 -1.63
C ASP A 213 15.99 9.15 -2.45
N MET A 214 15.99 8.93 -3.74
CA MET A 214 14.98 9.46 -4.67
C MET A 214 14.18 8.33 -5.32
N VAL A 215 12.94 8.61 -5.70
CA VAL A 215 12.18 7.69 -6.56
C VAL A 215 12.84 7.67 -7.94
N ILE A 216 13.08 6.47 -8.47
CA ILE A 216 13.63 6.30 -9.82
C ILE A 216 12.57 5.69 -10.73
N ASN A 217 12.26 6.39 -11.82
CA ASN A 217 11.37 5.92 -12.89
C ASN A 217 12.15 5.81 -14.20
N ARG A 218 11.82 4.86 -15.05
CA ARG A 218 12.32 4.81 -16.42
C ARG A 218 11.55 5.77 -17.32
N LEU A 219 12.25 6.57 -18.11
CA LEU A 219 11.66 7.53 -19.06
C LEU A 219 11.25 6.85 -20.37
N ARG A 220 10.19 6.06 -20.31
CA ARG A 220 9.59 5.34 -21.44
C ARG A 220 8.08 5.10 -21.21
N PRO A 221 7.32 4.62 -22.21
CA PRO A 221 5.98 4.10 -21.97
C PRO A 221 5.97 3.08 -20.84
N SER A 222 4.92 3.07 -20.02
CA SER A 222 4.83 2.21 -18.84
C SER A 222 5.06 0.74 -19.15
N SER A 223 6.03 0.12 -18.48
CA SER A 223 6.39 -1.29 -18.61
C SER A 223 6.66 -1.93 -17.23
N ASP A 224 6.98 -3.23 -17.21
CA ASP A 224 7.29 -3.93 -15.96
C ASP A 224 8.64 -3.47 -15.37
N GLY A 225 8.73 -3.46 -14.05
CA GLY A 225 9.96 -3.17 -13.33
C GLY A 225 10.48 -1.73 -13.40
N ASP A 226 9.67 -0.78 -13.90
CA ASP A 226 10.08 0.59 -14.26
C ASP A 226 10.28 1.55 -13.08
N ILE A 227 9.99 1.15 -11.85
CA ILE A 227 9.95 2.06 -10.70
C ILE A 227 10.72 1.46 -9.53
N ILE A 228 11.58 2.27 -8.90
CA ILE A 228 12.23 1.98 -7.62
C ILE A 228 11.83 3.08 -6.64
N VAL A 229 11.27 2.71 -5.50
CA VAL A 229 10.82 3.65 -4.46
C VAL A 229 11.58 3.38 -3.17
N PRO A 230 12.29 4.37 -2.61
CA PRO A 230 12.87 4.27 -1.27
C PRO A 230 11.75 4.29 -0.22
N ASN A 231 11.89 3.45 0.79
CA ASN A 231 10.94 3.38 1.90
C ASN A 231 11.68 3.03 3.19
N GLU A 232 11.92 4.02 4.03
CA GLU A 232 12.73 3.92 5.25
C GLU A 232 14.11 3.28 4.96
N ALA A 233 14.40 2.10 5.51
CA ALA A 233 15.70 1.42 5.38
C ALA A 233 15.85 0.56 4.11
N VAL A 234 14.83 0.44 3.27
CA VAL A 234 14.77 -0.46 2.12
C VAL A 234 14.36 0.27 0.84
N CYS A 235 14.42 -0.43 -0.30
CA CYS A 235 13.77 0.00 -1.54
C CYS A 235 12.79 -1.05 -2.02
N LEU A 236 11.71 -0.59 -2.65
CA LEU A 236 10.74 -1.41 -3.34
C LEU A 236 10.88 -1.19 -4.85
N ALA A 237 10.99 -2.28 -5.61
CA ALA A 237 11.00 -2.21 -7.06
C ALA A 237 9.81 -2.96 -7.67
N GLY A 238 9.30 -2.48 -8.77
CA GLY A 238 8.17 -3.07 -9.49
C GLY A 238 7.49 -2.04 -10.41
N THR A 239 6.35 -2.36 -10.95
CA THR A 239 5.53 -3.54 -10.73
C THR A 239 5.38 -4.32 -12.03
N THR A 240 4.91 -5.58 -11.95
CA THR A 240 4.39 -6.33 -13.10
C THR A 240 2.90 -6.01 -13.35
N SER A 241 2.32 -6.53 -14.41
CA SER A 241 0.90 -6.37 -14.71
C SER A 241 0.35 -7.62 -15.40
N LEU A 242 -0.29 -8.51 -14.62
CA LEU A 242 -0.87 -9.77 -15.08
C LEU A 242 -2.35 -9.82 -14.76
N ALA A 243 -3.19 -10.22 -15.73
CA ALA A 243 -4.61 -10.46 -15.48
C ALA A 243 -4.81 -11.62 -14.51
N VAL A 244 -5.78 -11.48 -13.60
CA VAL A 244 -6.20 -12.52 -12.66
C VAL A 244 -7.72 -12.54 -12.54
N GLU A 245 -8.29 -13.69 -12.19
CA GLU A 245 -9.74 -13.85 -12.06
C GLU A 245 -10.19 -13.75 -10.60
N ASP A 246 -9.38 -14.24 -9.67
CA ASP A 246 -9.69 -14.32 -8.25
C ASP A 246 -8.66 -13.55 -7.43
N PRO A 247 -9.06 -12.48 -6.71
CA PRO A 247 -8.12 -11.66 -5.93
C PRO A 247 -7.57 -12.38 -4.69
N ASP A 248 -8.19 -13.47 -4.24
CA ASP A 248 -7.72 -14.26 -3.10
C ASP A 248 -6.76 -15.40 -3.52
N LYS A 249 -6.74 -15.77 -4.82
CA LYS A 249 -5.89 -16.85 -5.37
C LYS A 249 -4.77 -16.31 -6.23
N ILE A 250 -3.89 -15.52 -5.65
CA ILE A 250 -2.74 -14.95 -6.34
C ILE A 250 -1.43 -15.60 -5.88
N THR A 251 -0.60 -15.94 -6.86
CA THR A 251 0.76 -16.44 -6.63
C THR A 251 1.76 -15.57 -7.41
N ILE A 252 2.95 -15.39 -6.86
CA ILE A 252 4.05 -14.73 -7.54
C ILE A 252 4.74 -15.78 -8.40
N GLN A 253 5.06 -15.42 -9.64
CA GLN A 253 5.83 -16.29 -10.51
C GLN A 253 7.32 -15.88 -10.47
N PRO A 254 8.28 -16.81 -10.45
CA PRO A 254 9.70 -16.48 -10.49
C PRO A 254 10.07 -15.52 -11.63
N ALA A 255 9.51 -15.71 -12.82
CA ALA A 255 9.72 -14.83 -13.96
C ALA A 255 9.32 -13.37 -13.73
N GLU A 256 8.35 -13.10 -12.85
CA GLU A 256 8.00 -11.72 -12.47
C GLU A 256 9.11 -11.09 -11.63
N VAL A 257 9.70 -11.85 -10.72
CA VAL A 257 10.82 -11.41 -9.88
C VAL A 257 12.04 -11.13 -10.74
N ASP A 258 12.38 -12.04 -11.66
CA ASP A 258 13.50 -11.89 -12.60
C ASP A 258 13.33 -10.64 -13.47
N THR A 259 12.12 -10.41 -13.99
CA THR A 259 11.80 -9.21 -14.79
C THR A 259 12.01 -7.94 -13.98
N ILE A 260 11.50 -7.89 -12.74
CA ILE A 260 11.64 -6.70 -11.88
C ILE A 260 13.11 -6.43 -11.55
N ILE A 261 13.86 -7.46 -11.17
CA ILE A 261 15.29 -7.33 -10.85
C ILE A 261 16.07 -6.87 -12.07
N GLY A 262 15.82 -7.47 -13.23
CA GLY A 262 16.50 -7.12 -14.48
C GLY A 262 16.25 -5.67 -14.91
N GLU A 263 14.99 -5.21 -14.89
CA GLU A 263 14.66 -3.83 -15.28
C GLU A 263 15.12 -2.80 -14.24
N ALA A 264 14.99 -3.09 -12.94
CA ALA A 264 15.54 -2.26 -11.88
C ALA A 264 17.07 -2.18 -11.97
N GLY A 265 17.73 -3.29 -12.28
CA GLY A 265 19.20 -3.38 -12.49
C GLY A 265 19.69 -2.58 -13.68
N ARG A 266 18.86 -2.32 -14.68
CA ARG A 266 19.19 -1.42 -15.79
C ARG A 266 19.27 0.04 -15.33
N MET A 267 18.46 0.45 -14.35
CA MET A 267 18.48 1.79 -13.78
C MET A 267 19.52 1.94 -12.67
N ILE A 268 19.62 0.95 -11.78
CA ILE A 268 20.56 0.88 -10.67
C ILE A 268 21.28 -0.49 -10.74
N PRO A 269 22.50 -0.58 -11.33
CA PRO A 269 23.19 -1.87 -11.54
C PRO A 269 23.40 -2.69 -10.29
N HIS A 270 23.61 -2.05 -9.14
CA HIS A 270 23.71 -2.69 -7.83
C HIS A 270 22.49 -3.56 -7.48
N PHE A 271 21.34 -3.31 -8.11
CA PHE A 271 20.11 -4.08 -7.85
C PHE A 271 20.27 -5.55 -8.21
N ASN A 272 21.04 -5.87 -9.26
CA ASN A 272 21.32 -7.25 -9.70
C ASN A 272 22.06 -8.07 -8.65
N ASN A 273 22.86 -7.44 -7.79
CA ASN A 273 23.67 -8.09 -6.76
C ASN A 273 23.16 -7.82 -5.34
N THR A 274 22.07 -7.08 -5.21
CA THR A 274 21.48 -6.76 -3.90
C THR A 274 20.60 -7.90 -3.44
N ARG A 275 20.71 -8.25 -2.15
CA ARG A 275 19.81 -9.23 -1.55
C ARG A 275 18.37 -8.70 -1.60
N VAL A 276 17.49 -9.44 -2.26
CA VAL A 276 16.05 -9.25 -2.20
C VAL A 276 15.51 -10.04 -1.01
N ILE A 277 14.86 -9.37 -0.08
CA ILE A 277 14.41 -9.99 1.17
C ILE A 277 12.96 -10.45 1.13
N ARG A 278 12.18 -9.98 0.16
CA ARG A 278 10.78 -10.35 0.00
C ARG A 278 10.27 -10.00 -1.38
N ALA A 279 9.35 -10.83 -1.90
CA ALA A 279 8.43 -10.48 -2.98
C ALA A 279 6.99 -10.53 -2.45
N PHE A 280 6.13 -9.65 -2.96
CA PHE A 280 4.70 -9.61 -2.65
C PHE A 280 3.92 -9.07 -3.84
N SER A 281 2.62 -9.27 -3.85
CA SER A 281 1.77 -8.80 -4.95
C SER A 281 0.45 -8.24 -4.44
N GLY A 282 -0.10 -7.28 -5.19
CA GLY A 282 -1.43 -6.72 -4.99
C GLY A 282 -2.28 -6.82 -6.25
N VAL A 283 -3.59 -6.77 -6.09
CA VAL A 283 -4.53 -6.82 -7.20
C VAL A 283 -5.19 -5.46 -7.39
N ARG A 284 -4.98 -4.87 -8.56
CA ARG A 284 -5.59 -3.59 -8.95
C ARG A 284 -7.01 -3.83 -9.45
N PRO A 285 -8.03 -3.15 -8.90
CA PRO A 285 -9.39 -3.16 -9.42
C PRO A 285 -9.50 -2.12 -10.55
N LEU A 286 -9.20 -2.51 -11.78
CA LEU A 286 -9.32 -1.63 -12.93
C LEU A 286 -10.74 -1.62 -13.47
N LEU A 287 -11.18 -0.49 -13.99
CA LEU A 287 -12.46 -0.41 -14.70
C LEU A 287 -12.40 -1.32 -15.94
N LYS A 288 -13.48 -2.05 -16.21
CA LYS A 288 -13.53 -2.91 -17.39
C LYS A 288 -13.33 -2.08 -18.66
N SER A 289 -12.42 -2.52 -19.50
CA SER A 289 -12.07 -1.86 -20.76
C SER A 289 -11.93 -2.90 -21.86
N GLN A 290 -12.13 -2.45 -23.11
CA GLN A 290 -11.86 -3.27 -24.30
C GLN A 290 -10.35 -3.32 -24.64
N LYS A 291 -9.52 -2.53 -23.95
CA LYS A 291 -8.07 -2.53 -24.13
C LYS A 291 -7.47 -3.85 -23.64
N LEU A 292 -6.63 -4.46 -24.46
CA LEU A 292 -6.00 -5.74 -24.18
C LEU A 292 -4.92 -5.63 -23.09
N ASP A 293 -4.15 -4.52 -23.10
CA ASP A 293 -3.14 -4.29 -22.05
C ASP A 293 -3.74 -3.50 -20.88
N SER A 294 -3.70 -4.10 -19.70
CA SER A 294 -4.16 -3.47 -18.45
C SER A 294 -3.39 -2.20 -18.08
N ARG A 295 -2.19 -1.96 -18.66
CA ARG A 295 -1.42 -0.71 -18.49
C ARG A 295 -2.02 0.47 -19.22
N GLU A 296 -2.77 0.22 -20.30
CA GLU A 296 -3.45 1.25 -21.09
C GLU A 296 -4.82 1.62 -20.52
N ILE A 297 -5.35 0.85 -19.57
CA ILE A 297 -6.61 1.16 -18.90
C ILE A 297 -6.40 2.42 -18.06
N SER A 298 -7.34 3.39 -18.18
CA SER A 298 -7.31 4.61 -17.37
C SER A 298 -7.17 4.29 -15.87
N ARG A 299 -6.38 5.10 -15.19
CA ARG A 299 -6.20 5.06 -13.73
C ARG A 299 -7.16 5.99 -12.99
N GLY A 300 -8.19 6.47 -13.67
CA GLY A 300 -9.31 7.16 -13.06
C GLY A 300 -10.13 6.25 -12.16
N PHE A 301 -11.14 6.80 -11.52
CA PHE A 301 -12.09 6.07 -10.68
C PHE A 301 -13.53 6.32 -11.14
N GLN A 302 -14.43 5.46 -10.73
CA GLN A 302 -15.85 5.59 -11.01
C GLN A 302 -16.68 5.35 -9.74
N ILE A 303 -17.74 6.13 -9.60
CA ILE A 303 -18.79 5.92 -8.60
C ILE A 303 -20.00 5.36 -9.34
N ILE A 304 -20.53 4.26 -8.84
CA ILE A 304 -21.70 3.56 -9.38
C ILE A 304 -22.81 3.64 -8.35
N ASP A 305 -23.91 4.28 -8.70
CA ASP A 305 -25.16 4.25 -7.92
C ASP A 305 -26.00 3.06 -8.39
N HIS A 306 -26.24 2.11 -7.51
CA HIS A 306 -27.04 0.91 -7.81
C HIS A 306 -28.56 1.15 -7.67
N GLN A 307 -29.00 2.38 -7.38
CA GLN A 307 -30.38 2.78 -7.24
C GLN A 307 -31.17 2.02 -6.14
N ASN A 308 -30.48 1.32 -5.27
CA ASN A 308 -31.05 0.53 -4.18
C ASN A 308 -30.49 0.89 -2.79
N GLY A 309 -29.85 2.05 -2.65
CA GLY A 309 -29.20 2.47 -1.41
C GLY A 309 -27.76 2.01 -1.26
N MET A 310 -27.21 1.28 -2.23
CA MET A 310 -25.81 0.94 -2.31
C MET A 310 -25.11 1.76 -3.39
N TYR A 311 -23.89 2.20 -3.07
CA TYR A 311 -22.95 2.83 -4.01
C TYR A 311 -21.67 2.02 -4.03
N SER A 312 -21.07 1.85 -5.22
CA SER A 312 -19.72 1.28 -5.35
C SER A 312 -18.74 2.32 -5.83
N ILE A 313 -17.51 2.30 -5.31
CA ILE A 313 -16.38 3.09 -5.82
C ILE A 313 -15.25 2.18 -6.26
N VAL A 314 -14.78 2.34 -7.49
CA VAL A 314 -13.80 1.44 -8.11
C VAL A 314 -12.77 2.20 -8.91
N GLY A 315 -11.59 1.58 -9.12
CA GLY A 315 -10.47 2.20 -9.81
C GLY A 315 -9.64 3.09 -8.89
N GLY A 316 -9.03 4.11 -9.48
CA GLY A 316 -8.20 5.08 -8.76
C GLY A 316 -6.83 4.57 -8.35
N LYS A 317 -6.19 5.32 -7.48
CA LYS A 317 -4.81 5.10 -7.00
C LYS A 317 -4.70 5.50 -5.53
N LEU A 318 -3.65 5.00 -4.85
CA LEU A 318 -3.32 5.47 -3.50
C LEU A 318 -3.21 7.01 -3.46
N THR A 319 -2.56 7.63 -4.43
CA THR A 319 -2.40 9.10 -4.50
C THR A 319 -3.75 9.83 -4.49
N THR A 320 -4.77 9.30 -5.15
CA THR A 320 -6.08 9.99 -5.32
C THR A 320 -7.16 9.56 -4.35
N PHE A 321 -6.82 8.79 -3.29
CA PHE A 321 -7.79 8.23 -2.35
C PHE A 321 -8.69 9.29 -1.70
N ARG A 322 -8.09 10.46 -1.32
CA ARG A 322 -8.83 11.57 -0.69
C ARG A 322 -9.88 12.15 -1.65
N LEU A 323 -9.47 12.44 -2.90
CA LEU A 323 -10.38 12.92 -3.95
C LEU A 323 -11.51 11.93 -4.22
N MET A 324 -11.20 10.63 -4.27
CA MET A 324 -12.20 9.57 -4.41
C MET A 324 -13.23 9.62 -3.29
N ALA A 325 -12.76 9.72 -2.05
CA ALA A 325 -13.63 9.82 -0.87
C ALA A 325 -14.46 11.12 -0.88
N GLU A 326 -13.87 12.25 -1.27
CA GLU A 326 -14.58 13.53 -1.41
C GLU A 326 -15.73 13.41 -2.41
N LYS A 327 -15.46 12.89 -3.62
CA LYS A 327 -16.48 12.73 -4.67
C LYS A 327 -17.58 11.73 -4.28
N MET A 328 -17.24 10.63 -3.62
CA MET A 328 -18.22 9.68 -3.09
C MET A 328 -19.14 10.36 -2.07
N VAL A 329 -18.56 11.09 -1.11
CA VAL A 329 -19.37 11.78 -0.09
C VAL A 329 -20.18 12.93 -0.70
N ASP A 330 -19.65 13.64 -1.72
CA ASP A 330 -20.44 14.63 -2.47
C ASP A 330 -21.67 14.00 -3.13
N THR A 331 -21.51 12.83 -3.74
CA THR A 331 -22.61 12.08 -4.35
C THR A 331 -23.69 11.73 -3.30
N ILE A 332 -23.29 11.22 -2.15
CA ILE A 332 -24.21 10.89 -1.05
C ILE A 332 -24.91 12.14 -0.52
N MET A 333 -24.15 13.21 -0.29
CA MET A 333 -24.70 14.48 0.21
C MET A 333 -25.77 15.07 -0.73
N ASN A 334 -25.50 15.01 -2.03
CA ASN A 334 -26.44 15.46 -3.05
C ASN A 334 -27.74 14.62 -3.05
N ALA A 335 -27.63 13.29 -2.89
CA ALA A 335 -28.78 12.40 -2.79
C ALA A 335 -29.69 12.71 -1.59
N PHE A 336 -29.14 13.28 -0.52
CA PHE A 336 -29.88 13.72 0.68
C PHE A 336 -30.17 15.22 0.71
N ASN A 337 -29.87 15.98 -0.33
CA ASN A 337 -30.00 17.44 -0.37
C ASN A 337 -29.25 18.14 0.78
N LEU A 338 -28.13 17.57 1.22
CA LEU A 338 -27.31 18.16 2.29
C LEU A 338 -26.17 18.98 1.66
N LYS A 339 -25.90 20.16 2.22
CA LYS A 339 -24.82 21.05 1.78
C LYS A 339 -23.83 21.26 2.93
N ARG A 340 -22.72 20.54 2.88
CA ARG A 340 -21.60 20.70 3.84
C ARG A 340 -20.27 20.64 3.08
N ALA A 341 -19.42 21.64 3.27
CA ALA A 341 -18.12 21.71 2.62
C ALA A 341 -17.21 20.52 2.99
N CYS A 342 -16.38 20.11 2.06
CA CYS A 342 -15.27 19.20 2.32
C CYS A 342 -14.05 19.99 2.78
N GLU A 343 -13.47 19.62 3.90
CA GLU A 343 -12.30 20.30 4.48
C GLU A 343 -11.05 19.38 4.48
N THR A 344 -11.17 18.19 3.89
CA THR A 344 -10.10 17.19 3.95
C THR A 344 -8.86 17.56 3.14
N ALA A 345 -8.97 18.52 2.21
CA ALA A 345 -7.80 19.06 1.49
C ALA A 345 -7.00 20.08 2.32
N GLU A 346 -7.56 20.62 3.39
CA GLU A 346 -6.99 21.71 4.17
C GLU A 346 -6.54 21.27 5.55
N LYS A 347 -7.34 20.42 6.21
CA LYS A 347 -7.10 19.99 7.58
C LYS A 347 -6.10 18.84 7.65
N PRO A 348 -5.03 18.97 8.45
CA PRO A 348 -4.11 17.86 8.70
C PRO A 348 -4.83 16.64 9.27
N LEU A 349 -4.30 15.46 8.99
CA LEU A 349 -4.75 14.23 9.63
C LEU A 349 -4.41 14.27 11.13
N ASP A 350 -5.34 13.86 11.98
CA ASP A 350 -5.16 13.80 13.43
C ASP A 350 -4.22 12.64 13.82
N GLY A 351 -3.49 12.78 14.93
CA GLY A 351 -2.60 11.73 15.46
C GLY A 351 -1.19 11.72 14.87
N GLN A 352 -0.84 12.69 14.04
CA GLN A 352 0.51 12.78 13.45
C GLN A 352 1.60 13.03 14.50
N GLU A 353 1.28 13.66 15.62
CA GLU A 353 2.16 13.89 16.76
C GLU A 353 2.62 12.59 17.44
N GLU A 354 1.84 11.53 17.32
CA GLU A 354 2.18 10.19 17.82
C GLU A 354 3.19 9.46 16.93
N LEU A 355 3.42 9.95 15.71
CA LEU A 355 4.35 9.37 14.76
C LEU A 355 5.71 10.05 14.82
N SER A 356 6.76 9.26 14.88
CA SER A 356 8.11 9.76 14.62
C SER A 356 8.24 10.16 13.16
N GLY A 357 8.87 11.32 12.91
CA GLY A 357 9.10 11.82 11.55
C GLY A 357 10.19 11.07 10.78
N TYR A 358 10.33 11.37 9.52
CA TYR A 358 11.44 10.95 8.66
C TYR A 358 12.67 11.89 8.84
N PRO A 359 13.90 11.40 8.60
CA PRO A 359 14.27 10.01 8.40
C PRO A 359 14.40 9.22 9.69
N LEU A 360 14.48 7.89 9.56
CA LEU A 360 14.64 6.95 10.66
C LEU A 360 15.85 7.28 11.56
N SER A 361 16.94 7.77 10.97
CA SER A 361 18.17 8.16 11.69
C SER A 361 17.97 9.26 12.76
N LYS A 362 16.88 10.00 12.72
CA LYS A 362 16.53 11.01 13.74
C LYS A 362 15.75 10.45 14.94
N ARG A 363 15.40 9.16 14.92
CA ARG A 363 14.64 8.50 16.00
C ARG A 363 15.52 8.01 17.15
N LEU A 364 16.51 8.76 17.56
CA LEU A 364 17.51 8.31 18.52
C LEU A 364 17.04 8.30 20.00
N ALA A 365 15.75 8.50 20.29
CA ALA A 365 15.34 8.97 21.60
C ALA A 365 15.25 7.92 22.73
N ASP A 366 15.08 6.63 22.50
CA ASP A 366 14.98 5.64 23.59
C ASP A 366 15.58 4.27 23.25
N MET A 367 16.92 4.20 23.27
CA MET A 367 17.67 2.97 22.94
C MET A 367 17.53 1.85 23.99
N LYS A 368 16.96 2.12 25.17
CA LYS A 368 16.97 1.13 26.27
C LYS A 368 15.91 0.04 26.17
N ASN A 369 14.87 0.26 25.37
CA ASN A 369 13.72 -0.66 25.25
C ASN A 369 13.34 -0.94 23.81
N ILE A 370 14.33 -1.00 22.91
CA ILE A 370 14.11 -1.33 21.51
C ILE A 370 13.64 -2.77 21.37
N VAL A 371 12.53 -2.95 20.68
CA VAL A 371 11.93 -4.23 20.28
C VAL A 371 12.32 -4.60 18.88
N CYS A 372 12.31 -3.62 17.96
CA CYS A 372 12.72 -3.79 16.56
C CYS A 372 13.86 -2.83 16.23
N GLU A 373 15.05 -3.37 16.05
CA GLU A 373 16.27 -2.61 15.75
C GLU A 373 16.24 -2.01 14.32
N CYS A 374 15.62 -2.70 13.36
CA CYS A 374 15.56 -2.24 11.98
C CYS A 374 14.70 -0.98 11.80
N GLU A 375 13.61 -0.88 12.57
CA GLU A 375 12.60 0.18 12.45
C GLU A 375 12.54 1.05 13.71
N LEU A 376 13.46 0.85 14.65
CA LEU A 376 13.57 1.56 15.94
C LEU A 376 12.24 1.63 16.72
N VAL A 377 11.50 0.51 16.72
CA VAL A 377 10.25 0.39 17.47
C VAL A 377 10.55 0.03 18.92
N THR A 378 10.02 0.79 19.85
CA THR A 378 10.23 0.58 21.28
C THR A 378 9.13 -0.28 21.91
N ARG A 379 9.36 -0.79 23.13
CA ARG A 379 8.34 -1.47 23.94
C ARG A 379 7.12 -0.56 24.16
N LYS A 380 7.33 0.72 24.44
CA LYS A 380 6.25 1.70 24.61
C LYS A 380 5.36 1.85 23.37
N ASP A 381 5.95 1.80 22.17
CA ASP A 381 5.17 1.85 20.94
C ASP A 381 4.26 0.63 20.79
N VAL A 382 4.78 -0.56 21.11
CA VAL A 382 4.00 -1.80 21.08
C VAL A 382 2.87 -1.75 22.11
N GLU A 383 3.17 -1.41 23.38
CA GLU A 383 2.21 -1.30 24.48
C GLU A 383 1.12 -0.26 24.16
N ARG A 384 1.50 0.91 23.62
CA ARG A 384 0.57 1.96 23.20
C ARG A 384 -0.40 1.46 22.14
N ILE A 385 0.09 0.80 21.10
CA ILE A 385 -0.79 0.27 20.04
C ILE A 385 -1.74 -0.79 20.58
N ILE A 386 -1.27 -1.68 21.44
CA ILE A 386 -2.12 -2.69 22.07
C ILE A 386 -3.23 -2.02 22.90
N ALA A 387 -2.88 -1.02 23.72
CA ALA A 387 -3.83 -0.31 24.56
C ALA A 387 -4.88 0.47 23.74
N GLN A 388 -4.47 1.08 22.61
CA GLN A 388 -5.36 1.86 21.75
C GLN A 388 -6.31 1.01 20.91
N THR A 389 -5.88 -0.18 20.49
CA THR A 389 -6.60 -0.96 19.48
C THR A 389 -7.16 -2.27 19.98
N GLY A 390 -6.68 -2.76 21.14
CA GLY A 390 -7.03 -4.09 21.64
C GLY A 390 -6.59 -5.24 20.72
N THR A 391 -5.64 -4.99 19.80
CA THR A 391 -5.23 -5.98 18.81
C THR A 391 -4.68 -7.24 19.45
N ARG A 392 -5.03 -8.39 18.86
CA ARG A 392 -4.55 -9.73 19.25
C ARG A 392 -3.62 -10.35 18.22
N HIS A 393 -3.20 -9.58 17.22
CA HIS A 393 -2.37 -10.07 16.13
C HIS A 393 -1.10 -9.25 15.99
N VAL A 394 0.05 -9.92 16.01
CA VAL A 394 1.36 -9.26 15.83
C VAL A 394 1.47 -8.56 14.47
N GLY A 395 0.78 -9.05 13.45
CA GLY A 395 0.71 -8.40 12.14
C GLY A 395 0.06 -7.02 12.18
N ASP A 396 -0.92 -6.81 13.07
CA ASP A 396 -1.57 -5.50 13.23
C ASP A 396 -0.62 -4.50 13.92
N ILE A 397 0.22 -4.98 14.84
CA ILE A 397 1.31 -4.17 15.42
C ILE A 397 2.30 -3.77 14.34
N SER A 398 2.66 -4.71 13.44
CA SER A 398 3.53 -4.41 12.29
C SER A 398 2.98 -3.29 11.42
N HIS A 399 1.70 -3.32 11.07
CA HIS A 399 1.08 -2.29 10.23
C HIS A 399 1.06 -0.90 10.89
N ARG A 400 1.02 -0.83 12.23
CA ARG A 400 0.94 0.43 12.98
C ARG A 400 2.29 1.00 13.39
N THR A 401 3.30 0.14 13.51
CA THR A 401 4.63 0.53 14.02
C THR A 401 5.76 0.27 13.04
N ARG A 402 5.51 -0.47 11.95
CA ARG A 402 6.50 -1.05 11.04
C ARG A 402 7.35 -2.18 11.63
N LEU A 403 7.05 -2.64 12.85
CA LEU A 403 7.73 -3.78 13.45
C LEU A 403 7.80 -4.96 12.47
N GLY A 404 8.99 -5.46 12.18
CA GLY A 404 9.21 -6.58 11.28
C GLY A 404 9.19 -6.25 9.78
N MET A 405 9.14 -4.96 9.39
CA MET A 405 9.17 -4.55 7.98
C MET A 405 10.59 -4.24 7.44
N GLY A 406 11.57 -4.10 8.32
CA GLY A 406 12.94 -3.83 7.92
C GLY A 406 13.70 -5.09 7.45
N PRO A 407 15.03 -4.99 7.24
CA PRO A 407 15.85 -6.02 6.57
C PRO A 407 15.75 -7.43 7.16
N CYS A 408 15.55 -7.59 8.46
CA CYS A 408 15.43 -8.92 9.09
C CYS A 408 14.03 -9.55 8.94
N GLN A 409 13.05 -8.82 8.42
CA GLN A 409 11.67 -9.29 8.20
C GLN A 409 11.03 -9.94 9.44
N GLY A 410 11.28 -9.39 10.62
CA GLY A 410 10.66 -9.85 11.87
C GLY A 410 11.39 -11.01 12.57
N GLY A 411 12.65 -11.29 12.23
CA GLY A 411 13.38 -12.44 12.77
C GLY A 411 13.48 -12.46 14.29
N PHE A 412 13.52 -11.31 14.96
CA PHE A 412 13.65 -11.21 16.43
C PHE A 412 12.49 -10.45 17.08
N CYS A 413 12.11 -9.33 16.48
CA CYS A 413 11.14 -8.41 17.08
C CYS A 413 9.74 -9.02 17.22
N THR A 414 9.36 -9.97 16.36
CA THR A 414 8.07 -10.65 16.44
C THR A 414 7.90 -11.41 17.74
N PHE A 415 8.94 -12.13 18.18
CA PHE A 415 8.92 -12.87 19.45
C PHE A 415 8.84 -11.92 20.65
N ARG A 416 9.60 -10.83 20.61
CA ARG A 416 9.58 -9.81 21.67
C ARG A 416 8.19 -9.15 21.77
N ALA A 417 7.56 -8.83 20.62
CA ALA A 417 6.22 -8.26 20.60
C ALA A 417 5.17 -9.24 21.16
N LEU A 418 5.26 -10.53 20.83
CA LEU A 418 4.38 -11.55 21.38
C LEU A 418 4.58 -11.72 22.90
N GLY A 419 5.83 -11.64 23.38
CA GLY A 419 6.13 -11.63 24.81
C GLY A 419 5.45 -10.45 25.52
N ILE A 420 5.50 -9.24 24.92
CA ILE A 420 4.80 -8.07 25.45
C ILE A 420 3.28 -8.29 25.48
N MET A 421 2.69 -8.82 24.40
CA MET A 421 1.25 -9.13 24.35
C MET A 421 0.86 -10.13 25.43
N HIS A 422 1.72 -11.12 25.71
CA HIS A 422 1.51 -12.10 26.79
C HIS A 422 1.62 -11.44 28.16
N ASP A 423 2.65 -10.64 28.41
CA ASP A 423 2.85 -9.88 29.67
C ASP A 423 1.64 -8.97 29.99
N MET A 424 1.03 -8.40 28.94
CA MET A 424 -0.17 -7.56 29.04
C MET A 424 -1.48 -8.38 29.16
N ASN A 425 -1.42 -9.71 29.23
CA ASN A 425 -2.58 -10.61 29.25
C ASN A 425 -3.53 -10.48 28.04
N ILE A 426 -3.00 -10.08 26.89
CA ILE A 426 -3.78 -9.94 25.65
C ILE A 426 -3.93 -11.30 24.96
N LEU A 427 -2.90 -12.15 25.03
CA LEU A 427 -2.86 -13.48 24.42
C LEU A 427 -2.53 -14.54 25.45
N THR A 428 -3.21 -15.71 25.33
CA THR A 428 -2.72 -16.93 25.99
C THR A 428 -1.48 -17.46 25.27
N ALA A 429 -0.82 -18.45 25.86
CA ALA A 429 0.33 -19.11 25.21
C ALA A 429 -0.05 -19.71 23.85
N GLU A 430 -1.20 -20.40 23.76
CA GLU A 430 -1.71 -21.00 22.52
C GLU A 430 -2.00 -19.94 21.45
N GLN A 431 -2.63 -18.83 21.85
CA GLN A 431 -2.93 -17.71 20.94
C GLN A 431 -1.63 -17.03 20.45
N SER A 432 -0.62 -16.92 21.31
CA SER A 432 0.70 -16.40 20.95
C SER A 432 1.38 -17.27 19.89
N VAL A 433 1.35 -18.60 20.06
CA VAL A 433 1.87 -19.59 19.12
C VAL A 433 1.13 -19.48 17.77
N GLN A 434 -0.20 -19.36 17.80
CA GLN A 434 -1.01 -19.21 16.58
C GLN A 434 -0.70 -17.91 15.85
N SER A 435 -0.62 -16.79 16.55
CA SER A 435 -0.26 -15.48 15.97
C SER A 435 1.15 -15.48 15.34
N LEU A 436 2.11 -16.12 16.00
CA LEU A 436 3.46 -16.31 15.47
C LEU A 436 3.45 -17.16 14.21
N ARG A 437 2.72 -18.28 14.21
CA ARG A 437 2.61 -19.17 13.06
C ARG A 437 2.05 -18.45 11.83
N GLU A 438 1.00 -17.67 11.99
CA GLU A 438 0.39 -16.88 10.91
C GLU A 438 1.37 -15.81 10.36
N PHE A 439 2.12 -15.17 11.24
CA PHE A 439 3.15 -14.21 10.85
C PHE A 439 4.26 -14.89 10.02
N LEU A 440 4.79 -16.01 10.49
CA LEU A 440 5.86 -16.76 9.82
C LEU A 440 5.41 -17.32 8.47
N GLN A 441 4.19 -17.84 8.38
CA GLN A 441 3.63 -18.32 7.11
C GLN A 441 3.55 -17.22 6.06
N ARG A 442 3.15 -16.00 6.45
CA ARG A 442 3.15 -14.84 5.54
C ARG A 442 4.56 -14.43 5.14
N ARG A 443 5.49 -14.43 6.10
CA ARG A 443 6.91 -14.13 5.87
C ARG A 443 7.49 -15.09 4.83
N PHE A 444 7.47 -16.38 5.08
CA PHE A 444 8.09 -17.37 4.20
C PHE A 444 7.44 -17.44 2.83
N ARG A 445 6.13 -17.26 2.73
CA ARG A 445 5.45 -17.16 1.43
C ARG A 445 6.03 -16.05 0.57
N GLY A 446 6.32 -14.87 1.13
CA GLY A 446 6.88 -13.74 0.39
C GLY A 446 8.35 -13.91 0.03
N ILE A 447 9.11 -14.69 0.81
CA ILE A 447 10.55 -14.86 0.64
C ILE A 447 10.90 -15.92 -0.41
N ARG A 448 10.20 -17.04 -0.46
CA ARG A 448 10.52 -18.20 -1.31
C ARG A 448 10.71 -17.87 -2.79
N TYR A 449 10.01 -16.88 -3.31
CA TYR A 449 10.08 -16.49 -4.73
C TYR A 449 11.17 -15.45 -5.03
N ALA A 450 11.80 -14.90 -3.99
CA ALA A 450 12.73 -13.78 -4.11
C ALA A 450 14.19 -14.19 -3.91
N LEU A 451 14.45 -15.41 -3.44
CA LEU A 451 15.78 -15.85 -3.05
C LEU A 451 16.31 -16.97 -3.96
N TRP A 452 17.62 -16.93 -4.19
CA TRP A 452 18.36 -17.95 -4.92
C TRP A 452 19.75 -18.16 -4.31
N GLY A 453 20.42 -19.27 -4.66
CA GLY A 453 21.76 -19.57 -4.22
C GLY A 453 21.90 -19.69 -2.70
N ASP A 454 22.95 -19.10 -2.14
CA ASP A 454 23.23 -19.18 -0.71
C ASP A 454 22.19 -18.47 0.17
N GLN A 455 21.59 -17.41 -0.34
CA GLN A 455 20.48 -16.72 0.36
C GLN A 455 19.27 -17.64 0.56
N LEU A 456 18.95 -18.46 -0.44
CA LEU A 456 17.88 -19.45 -0.33
C LEU A 456 18.21 -20.52 0.72
N ARG A 457 19.47 -20.96 0.79
CA ARG A 457 19.93 -21.93 1.81
C ARG A 457 19.81 -21.36 3.23
N GLU A 458 20.25 -20.11 3.42
CA GLU A 458 20.10 -19.43 4.72
C GLU A 458 18.64 -19.35 5.14
N GLU A 459 17.76 -18.95 4.25
CA GLU A 459 16.35 -18.81 4.57
C GLU A 459 15.67 -20.16 4.78
N GLN A 460 16.03 -21.18 4.04
CA GLN A 460 15.58 -22.56 4.29
C GLN A 460 16.02 -23.05 5.67
N LEU A 461 17.24 -22.73 6.10
CA LEU A 461 17.69 -23.05 7.45
C LEU A 461 16.87 -22.33 8.50
N VAL A 462 16.61 -21.03 8.32
CA VAL A 462 15.76 -20.23 9.23
C VAL A 462 14.34 -20.78 9.26
N GLU A 463 13.74 -21.09 8.11
CA GLU A 463 12.43 -21.70 8.02
C GLU A 463 12.38 -23.05 8.76
N TYR A 464 13.41 -23.89 8.59
CA TYR A 464 13.51 -25.19 9.24
C TYR A 464 13.65 -25.06 10.79
N ILE A 465 14.40 -24.07 11.26
CA ILE A 465 14.51 -23.78 12.69
C ILE A 465 13.11 -23.43 13.27
N TYR A 466 12.37 -22.53 12.62
CA TYR A 466 11.07 -22.12 13.11
C TYR A 466 10.00 -23.21 12.97
N LEU A 467 9.90 -23.83 11.83
CA LEU A 467 8.86 -24.82 11.56
C LEU A 467 9.17 -26.17 12.20
N GLY A 468 10.43 -26.62 12.11
CA GLY A 468 10.85 -27.91 12.65
C GLY A 468 11.21 -27.85 14.14
N ILE A 469 12.32 -27.16 14.50
CA ILE A 469 12.86 -27.19 15.87
C ILE A 469 11.90 -26.54 16.88
N LEU A 470 11.25 -25.41 16.50
CA LEU A 470 10.26 -24.73 17.33
C LEU A 470 8.83 -25.26 17.14
N ALA A 471 8.66 -26.34 16.39
CA ALA A 471 7.37 -27.02 16.16
C ALA A 471 6.24 -26.07 15.71
N MET A 472 6.55 -25.09 14.82
CA MET A 472 5.57 -24.14 14.29
C MET A 472 4.87 -24.66 13.02
N GLU A 473 5.08 -25.91 12.62
CA GLU A 473 4.33 -26.53 11.53
C GLU A 473 2.84 -26.61 11.86
N LYS A 474 2.00 -26.55 10.82
CA LYS A 474 0.59 -26.91 10.99
C LYS A 474 0.52 -28.39 11.41
N ASN A 475 -0.15 -28.68 12.48
CA ASN A 475 -0.62 -30.03 12.70
C ASN A 475 -1.47 -30.39 11.48
N LYS A 476 -1.07 -31.42 10.74
CA LYS A 476 -1.76 -31.95 9.58
C LYS A 476 -3.16 -32.40 9.93
#